data_7ea9cae28fc9fe5b9d432a7ef46d0ca6
#
_entry.id   7ea9cae28fc9fe5b9d432a7ef46d0ca6
#
_cell.length_a   1.000
_cell.length_b   1.000
_cell.length_c   1.000
_cell.angle_alpha   90.00
_cell.angle_beta   90.00
_cell.angle_gamma   90.00
#
_symmetry.space_group_name_H-M   'P 1'
#
loop_
_entity.id
_entity.type
_entity.pdbx_description
1 polymer ?
#
loop_
_entity_poly.entity_id
_entity_poly.type
_entity_poly.pdbx_seq_one_letter_code
_entity_poly.pdbx_strand_id
1 'polypeptide(L)'
;MFVPTLILSTTALAALASARGTIVVTVGPTIPTDAPEFVREDLFTSAVLNSTNTYRTQHNATGVTWNATLEDYASDYLNASDCAFAHSGGPYGENLALGCSNATSCVEAWGDERKSYDFGDPQFSEDTGHFTQLVWKNTTDVGCSRKLCGDSGWYLACEYWPRGNVEGQYSEEVSAEEGSDATRYRPQVVAIVAAIFALLSVL
;
A
#
# COMPACT_ATOMS: atom_id res chain seq x y z
N MET A 1 -2.25 -14.49 99.32
CA MET A 1 -1.89 -15.52 98.39
C MET A 1 -2.12 -14.89 96.96
N PHE A 2 -1.04 -14.29 96.39
CA PHE A 2 -1.10 -13.59 95.14
C PHE A 2 -0.52 -14.51 94.06
N VAL A 3 -1.32 -14.72 92.98
CA VAL A 3 -0.90 -15.47 91.77
C VAL A 3 -0.52 -14.46 90.73
N PRO A 4 0.69 -14.50 90.18
CA PRO A 4 1.04 -13.59 89.10
C PRO A 4 0.54 -14.14 87.76
N THR A 5 -0.20 -13.32 87.01
CA THR A 5 -0.67 -13.62 85.67
C THR A 5 0.48 -13.36 84.69
N LEU A 6 0.88 -14.38 83.95
CA LEU A 6 1.91 -14.34 82.94
C LEU A 6 1.24 -13.84 81.58
N ILE A 7 1.64 -12.64 81.13
CA ILE A 7 1.19 -12.11 79.80
C ILE A 7 2.18 -12.59 78.75
N LEU A 8 1.74 -13.46 77.89
CA LEU A 8 2.50 -13.92 76.71
C LEU A 8 2.28 -12.97 75.59
N SER A 9 3.26 -12.13 75.27
CA SER A 9 3.19 -11.26 74.09
C SER A 9 3.70 -12.02 72.88
N THR A 10 2.81 -12.30 71.93
CA THR A 10 3.18 -12.85 70.61
C THR A 10 3.54 -11.69 69.62
N THR A 11 4.82 -11.57 69.31
CA THR A 11 5.29 -10.70 68.25
C THR A 11 5.04 -11.36 66.93
N ALA A 12 4.07 -10.82 66.16
CA ALA A 12 3.83 -11.20 64.76
C ALA A 12 4.92 -10.59 63.85
N LEU A 13 5.73 -11.45 63.27
CA LEU A 13 6.71 -11.05 62.24
C LEU A 13 5.99 -10.90 60.93
N ALA A 14 5.75 -9.66 60.46
CA ALA A 14 5.22 -9.37 59.13
C ALA A 14 6.31 -9.56 58.09
N ALA A 15 6.20 -10.60 57.28
CA ALA A 15 7.05 -10.80 56.13
C ALA A 15 6.63 -9.83 55.00
N LEU A 16 7.47 -8.85 54.71
CA LEU A 16 7.33 -7.97 53.51
C LEU A 16 7.69 -8.80 52.27
N ALA A 17 6.66 -9.27 51.57
CA ALA A 17 6.82 -9.85 50.24
C ALA A 17 7.11 -8.71 49.25
N SER A 18 8.37 -8.59 48.82
CA SER A 18 8.77 -7.68 47.73
C SER A 18 8.26 -8.23 46.40
N ALA A 19 7.16 -7.68 45.88
CA ALA A 19 6.67 -7.99 44.54
C ALA A 19 7.68 -7.45 43.52
N ARG A 20 8.48 -8.31 42.91
CA ARG A 20 9.29 -7.96 41.75
C ARG A 20 8.33 -7.83 40.55
N GLY A 21 7.99 -6.60 40.21
CA GLY A 21 7.26 -6.31 38.98
C GLY A 21 8.13 -6.67 37.77
N THR A 22 7.67 -7.63 36.97
CA THR A 22 8.29 -7.93 35.68
C THR A 22 7.84 -6.84 34.71
N ILE A 23 8.78 -6.02 34.27
CA ILE A 23 8.51 -5.05 33.17
C ILE A 23 8.54 -5.88 31.88
N VAL A 24 7.38 -6.09 31.27
CA VAL A 24 7.30 -6.66 29.93
C VAL A 24 7.52 -5.51 28.94
N VAL A 25 8.72 -5.43 28.37
CA VAL A 25 9.02 -4.53 27.26
C VAL A 25 8.51 -5.21 26.00
N THR A 26 7.38 -4.76 25.47
CA THR A 26 6.93 -5.17 24.15
C THR A 26 7.78 -4.42 23.12
N VAL A 27 8.77 -5.10 22.54
CA VAL A 27 9.50 -4.56 21.39
C VAL A 27 8.57 -4.72 20.19
N GLY A 28 8.13 -3.61 19.60
CA GLY A 28 7.40 -3.63 18.33
C GLY A 28 8.27 -4.24 17.21
N PRO A 29 7.67 -4.69 16.10
CA PRO A 29 8.43 -5.20 14.97
C PRO A 29 9.41 -4.10 14.49
N THR A 30 10.70 -4.43 14.47
CA THR A 30 11.72 -3.54 13.91
C THR A 30 11.65 -3.61 12.39
N ILE A 31 11.60 -2.45 11.72
CA ILE A 31 11.68 -2.36 10.26
C ILE A 31 13.11 -2.74 9.86
N PRO A 32 13.31 -3.73 8.96
CA PRO A 32 14.65 -4.13 8.54
C PRO A 32 15.35 -2.99 7.79
N THR A 33 16.51 -2.57 8.28
CA THR A 33 17.33 -1.53 7.62
C THR A 33 18.26 -2.10 6.55
N ASP A 34 18.40 -3.42 6.51
CA ASP A 34 19.28 -4.18 5.62
C ASP A 34 18.50 -5.09 4.65
N ALA A 35 17.20 -4.83 4.45
CA ALA A 35 16.36 -5.60 3.51
C ALA A 35 17.00 -5.58 2.11
N PRO A 36 17.32 -6.74 1.51
CA PRO A 36 18.07 -6.81 0.26
C PRO A 36 17.45 -6.00 -0.89
N GLU A 37 16.12 -5.97 -0.96
CA GLU A 37 15.40 -5.18 -1.97
C GLU A 37 15.59 -3.66 -1.81
N PHE A 38 15.94 -3.17 -0.63
CA PHE A 38 16.22 -1.76 -0.43
C PHE A 38 17.70 -1.40 -0.55
N VAL A 39 18.62 -2.34 -0.27
CA VAL A 39 20.06 -2.04 -0.27
C VAL A 39 20.77 -2.42 -1.57
N ARG A 40 20.17 -3.28 -2.41
CA ARG A 40 20.69 -3.70 -3.69
C ARG A 40 19.86 -3.18 -4.85
N GLU A 41 20.52 -2.44 -5.76
CA GLU A 41 19.84 -1.78 -6.89
C GLU A 41 19.12 -2.75 -7.81
N ASP A 42 19.80 -3.86 -8.18
CA ASP A 42 19.24 -4.89 -9.06
C ASP A 42 17.99 -5.56 -8.48
N LEU A 43 17.98 -5.80 -7.17
CA LEU A 43 16.83 -6.38 -6.47
C LEU A 43 15.72 -5.37 -6.28
N PHE A 44 16.06 -4.10 -5.99
CA PHE A 44 15.09 -3.03 -5.84
C PHE A 44 14.28 -2.81 -7.13
N THR A 45 14.98 -2.58 -8.24
CA THR A 45 14.35 -2.39 -9.55
C THR A 45 13.49 -3.60 -9.94
N SER A 46 14.02 -4.82 -9.74
CA SER A 46 13.27 -6.05 -10.05
C SER A 46 12.05 -6.23 -9.18
N ALA A 47 12.14 -5.94 -7.89
CA ALA A 47 11.01 -6.06 -6.95
C ALA A 47 9.88 -5.10 -7.32
N VAL A 48 10.20 -3.83 -7.58
CA VAL A 48 9.21 -2.82 -8.01
C VAL A 48 8.57 -3.22 -9.34
N LEU A 49 9.35 -3.54 -10.38
CA LEU A 49 8.82 -3.87 -11.69
C LEU A 49 7.96 -5.14 -11.67
N ASN A 50 8.43 -6.21 -11.03
CA ASN A 50 7.73 -7.49 -11.03
C ASN A 50 6.39 -7.37 -10.28
N SER A 51 6.38 -6.76 -9.10
CA SER A 51 5.15 -6.59 -8.32
C SER A 51 4.18 -5.64 -9.02
N THR A 52 4.64 -4.49 -9.54
CA THR A 52 3.82 -3.56 -10.32
C THR A 52 3.19 -4.25 -11.52
N ASN A 53 3.99 -4.94 -12.34
CA ASN A 53 3.51 -5.58 -13.56
C ASN A 53 2.59 -6.78 -13.29
N THR A 54 2.71 -7.42 -12.13
CA THR A 54 1.76 -8.45 -11.68
C THR A 54 0.36 -7.85 -11.49
N TYR A 55 0.22 -6.75 -10.74
CA TYR A 55 -1.07 -6.08 -10.58
C TYR A 55 -1.60 -5.54 -11.91
N ARG A 56 -0.74 -4.93 -12.73
CA ARG A 56 -1.13 -4.41 -14.04
C ARG A 56 -1.71 -5.48 -14.95
N THR A 57 -1.07 -6.64 -15.00
CA THR A 57 -1.55 -7.79 -15.78
C THR A 57 -2.93 -8.26 -15.28
N GLN A 58 -3.12 -8.35 -13.98
CA GLN A 58 -4.41 -8.73 -13.38
C GLN A 58 -5.54 -7.76 -13.73
N HIS A 59 -5.21 -6.48 -13.95
CA HIS A 59 -6.15 -5.41 -14.25
C HIS A 59 -6.16 -4.97 -15.73
N ASN A 60 -5.72 -5.86 -16.64
CA ASN A 60 -5.73 -5.65 -18.10
C ASN A 60 -4.98 -4.37 -18.53
N ALA A 61 -3.89 -4.06 -17.84
CA ALA A 61 -2.97 -2.99 -18.20
C ALA A 61 -1.65 -3.57 -18.71
N THR A 62 -1.06 -2.94 -19.73
CA THR A 62 0.27 -3.30 -20.24
C THR A 62 1.33 -3.03 -19.18
N GLY A 63 2.33 -3.92 -19.06
CA GLY A 63 3.43 -3.74 -18.12
C GLY A 63 4.21 -2.44 -18.39
N VAL A 64 4.64 -1.80 -17.31
CA VAL A 64 5.52 -0.62 -17.38
C VAL A 64 6.98 -1.02 -17.50
N THR A 65 7.80 -0.10 -18.02
CA THR A 65 9.26 -0.23 -18.08
C THR A 65 9.94 0.74 -17.12
N TRP A 66 11.18 0.40 -16.71
CA TRP A 66 11.95 1.27 -15.84
C TRP A 66 12.47 2.48 -16.61
N ASN A 67 12.34 3.66 -16.00
CA ASN A 67 12.77 4.92 -16.59
C ASN A 67 13.71 5.66 -15.63
N ALA A 68 14.98 5.79 -16.01
CA ALA A 68 16.00 6.41 -15.19
C ALA A 68 15.73 7.91 -14.91
N THR A 69 15.04 8.62 -15.79
CA THR A 69 14.69 10.03 -15.55
C THR A 69 13.67 10.15 -14.40
N LEU A 70 12.73 9.22 -14.30
CA LEU A 70 11.78 9.17 -13.20
C LEU A 70 12.44 8.74 -11.89
N GLU A 71 13.39 7.79 -11.97
CA GLU A 71 14.21 7.37 -10.83
C GLU A 71 15.05 8.54 -10.28
N ASP A 72 15.74 9.29 -11.16
CA ASP A 72 16.51 10.46 -10.78
C ASP A 72 15.62 11.51 -10.08
N TYR A 73 14.42 11.76 -10.64
CA TYR A 73 13.46 12.69 -10.02
C TYR A 73 13.02 12.21 -8.62
N ALA A 74 12.66 10.94 -8.47
CA ALA A 74 12.29 10.35 -7.17
C ALA A 74 13.45 10.45 -6.16
N SER A 75 14.70 10.25 -6.63
CA SER A 75 15.91 10.37 -5.81
C SER A 75 16.13 11.79 -5.31
N ASP A 76 16.03 12.77 -6.20
CA ASP A 76 16.17 14.19 -5.87
C ASP A 76 15.09 14.64 -4.90
N TYR A 77 13.84 14.22 -5.14
CA TYR A 77 12.74 14.49 -4.22
C TYR A 77 12.99 13.91 -2.83
N LEU A 78 13.33 12.63 -2.71
CA LEU A 78 13.60 12.00 -1.43
C LEU A 78 14.78 12.65 -0.68
N ASN A 79 15.82 13.06 -1.41
CA ASN A 79 16.96 13.76 -0.82
C ASN A 79 16.55 15.12 -0.22
N ALA A 80 15.67 15.85 -0.89
CA ALA A 80 15.19 17.16 -0.47
C ALA A 80 14.09 17.10 0.61
N SER A 81 13.33 15.99 0.71
CA SER A 81 12.13 15.86 1.54
C SER A 81 12.37 15.89 3.04
N ASP A 82 13.61 15.72 3.50
CA ASP A 82 13.96 15.55 4.94
C ASP A 82 13.08 14.51 5.65
N CYS A 83 12.74 13.43 4.92
CA CYS A 83 11.83 12.37 5.37
C CYS A 83 10.39 12.83 5.74
N ALA A 84 9.98 14.01 5.30
CA ALA A 84 8.58 14.43 5.42
C ALA A 84 7.72 13.62 4.44
N PHE A 85 6.70 12.91 4.96
CA PHE A 85 5.80 12.11 4.15
C PHE A 85 4.74 13.01 3.49
N ALA A 86 5.02 13.47 2.28
CA ALA A 86 4.16 14.36 1.50
C ALA A 86 4.44 14.14 0.00
N HIS A 87 3.49 14.46 -0.87
CA HIS A 87 3.71 14.42 -2.31
C HIS A 87 4.70 15.48 -2.77
N SER A 88 5.49 15.16 -3.81
CA SER A 88 6.48 16.09 -4.40
C SER A 88 5.84 17.32 -5.06
N GLY A 89 4.60 17.21 -5.50
CA GLY A 89 3.91 18.23 -6.30
C GLY A 89 4.47 18.36 -7.72
N GLY A 90 5.20 17.37 -8.20
CA GLY A 90 5.82 17.33 -9.52
C GLY A 90 4.86 17.03 -10.66
N PRO A 91 5.39 16.91 -11.89
CA PRO A 91 4.57 16.71 -13.10
C PRO A 91 4.14 15.27 -13.31
N TYR A 92 4.68 14.33 -12.56
CA TYR A 92 4.45 12.90 -12.71
C TYR A 92 3.28 12.40 -11.87
N GLY A 93 2.78 11.20 -12.12
CA GLY A 93 2.01 10.45 -11.14
C GLY A 93 2.95 9.95 -10.05
N GLU A 94 2.50 9.86 -8.81
CA GLU A 94 3.38 9.55 -7.70
C GLU A 94 2.69 8.63 -6.69
N ASN A 95 3.39 7.56 -6.30
CA ASN A 95 3.03 6.73 -5.15
C ASN A 95 4.14 6.79 -4.09
N LEU A 96 3.74 6.95 -2.84
CA LEU A 96 4.64 7.04 -1.70
C LEU A 96 4.34 5.94 -0.69
N ALA A 97 5.39 5.38 -0.07
CA ALA A 97 5.24 4.46 1.06
C ALA A 97 6.37 4.68 2.09
N LEU A 98 6.04 4.50 3.36
CA LEU A 98 7.00 4.65 4.46
C LEU A 98 6.87 3.46 5.42
N GLY A 99 8.01 2.86 5.79
CA GLY A 99 8.06 1.83 6.82
C GLY A 99 7.72 0.41 6.36
N CYS A 100 7.72 0.13 5.06
CA CYS A 100 7.56 -1.24 4.55
C CYS A 100 8.78 -2.12 4.90
N SER A 101 8.55 -3.42 4.99
CA SER A 101 9.62 -4.39 5.27
C SER A 101 10.57 -4.60 4.09
N ASN A 102 10.09 -4.41 2.85
CA ASN A 102 10.83 -4.49 1.60
C ASN A 102 10.07 -3.75 0.48
N ALA A 103 10.66 -3.58 -0.70
CA ALA A 103 10.05 -2.85 -1.81
C ALA A 103 8.80 -3.56 -2.37
N THR A 104 8.84 -4.89 -2.46
CA THR A 104 7.68 -5.70 -2.87
C THR A 104 6.47 -5.42 -1.98
N SER A 105 6.64 -5.43 -0.65
CA SER A 105 5.54 -5.19 0.29
C SER A 105 4.94 -3.78 0.21
N CYS A 106 5.73 -2.78 -0.18
CA CYS A 106 5.19 -1.45 -0.48
C CYS A 106 4.24 -1.48 -1.68
N VAL A 107 4.69 -2.08 -2.79
CA VAL A 107 3.86 -2.17 -4.01
C VAL A 107 2.61 -3.03 -3.78
N GLU A 108 2.74 -4.12 -3.01
CA GLU A 108 1.60 -4.95 -2.61
C GLU A 108 0.58 -4.16 -1.77
N ALA A 109 1.04 -3.31 -0.84
CA ALA A 109 0.15 -2.46 -0.07
C ALA A 109 -0.65 -1.50 -0.97
N TRP A 110 -0.01 -0.89 -1.96
CA TRP A 110 -0.69 -0.06 -2.96
C TRP A 110 -1.67 -0.87 -3.83
N GLY A 111 -1.24 -2.04 -4.32
CA GLY A 111 -2.07 -2.91 -5.16
C GLY A 111 -3.27 -3.49 -4.41
N ASP A 112 -3.14 -3.73 -3.12
CA ASP A 112 -4.19 -4.29 -2.26
C ASP A 112 -5.31 -3.29 -1.92
N GLU A 113 -5.11 -2.00 -2.16
CA GLU A 113 -6.18 -0.99 -2.11
C GLU A 113 -7.32 -1.31 -3.09
N ARG A 114 -7.07 -2.14 -4.13
CA ARG A 114 -8.10 -2.67 -5.05
C ARG A 114 -9.29 -3.30 -4.34
N LYS A 115 -9.11 -3.80 -3.12
CA LYS A 115 -10.15 -4.42 -2.31
C LYS A 115 -11.23 -3.42 -1.86
N SER A 116 -10.86 -2.13 -1.83
CA SER A 116 -11.73 -1.02 -1.44
C SER A 116 -12.18 -0.18 -2.64
N TYR A 117 -11.65 -0.43 -3.84
CA TYR A 117 -11.99 0.35 -5.03
C TYR A 117 -13.34 -0.06 -5.60
N ASP A 118 -14.23 0.91 -5.83
CA ASP A 118 -15.54 0.67 -6.46
C ASP A 118 -15.45 0.70 -7.99
N PHE A 119 -15.34 -0.47 -8.60
CA PHE A 119 -15.33 -0.61 -10.06
C PHE A 119 -16.69 -0.29 -10.73
N GLY A 120 -17.76 -0.16 -9.95
CA GLY A 120 -19.09 0.20 -10.44
C GLY A 120 -19.30 1.71 -10.52
N ASP A 121 -18.56 2.49 -9.71
CA ASP A 121 -18.54 3.96 -9.72
C ASP A 121 -17.07 4.45 -9.69
N PRO A 122 -16.32 4.28 -10.81
CA PRO A 122 -14.88 4.49 -10.85
C PRO A 122 -14.52 5.98 -10.77
N GLN A 123 -13.86 6.36 -9.68
CA GLN A 123 -13.44 7.72 -9.38
C GLN A 123 -12.22 7.73 -8.46
N PHE A 124 -11.67 8.92 -8.19
CA PHE A 124 -10.58 9.09 -7.23
C PHE A 124 -11.08 8.94 -5.79
N SER A 125 -10.27 8.25 -5.01
CA SER A 125 -10.36 8.25 -3.54
C SER A 125 -8.95 8.21 -2.97
N GLU A 126 -8.72 8.90 -1.86
CA GLU A 126 -7.42 8.85 -1.15
C GLU A 126 -7.09 7.42 -0.70
N ASP A 127 -8.10 6.63 -0.34
CA ASP A 127 -7.95 5.24 0.12
C ASP A 127 -7.59 4.25 -1.00
N THR A 128 -7.68 4.67 -2.27
CA THR A 128 -7.46 3.79 -3.45
C THR A 128 -6.60 4.43 -4.53
N GLY A 129 -6.06 5.61 -4.26
CA GLY A 129 -5.28 6.40 -5.21
C GLY A 129 -3.98 5.75 -5.64
N HIS A 130 -3.31 5.00 -4.76
CA HIS A 130 -2.09 4.29 -5.13
C HIS A 130 -2.39 3.11 -6.07
N PHE A 131 -3.47 2.37 -5.80
CA PHE A 131 -3.90 1.29 -6.68
C PHE A 131 -4.26 1.80 -8.07
N THR A 132 -5.07 2.85 -8.17
CA THR A 132 -5.51 3.38 -9.48
C THR A 132 -4.34 3.91 -10.29
N GLN A 133 -3.36 4.58 -9.67
CA GLN A 133 -2.11 4.97 -10.32
C GLN A 133 -1.32 3.75 -10.78
N LEU A 134 -1.18 2.72 -9.94
CA LEU A 134 -0.40 1.51 -10.23
C LEU A 134 -0.87 0.79 -11.49
N VAL A 135 -2.20 0.67 -11.66
CA VAL A 135 -2.82 -0.06 -12.78
C VAL A 135 -3.31 0.85 -13.92
N TRP A 136 -3.01 2.14 -13.87
CA TRP A 136 -3.41 3.11 -14.90
C TRP A 136 -2.91 2.70 -16.28
N LYS A 137 -3.82 2.40 -17.22
CA LYS A 137 -3.46 1.77 -18.51
C LYS A 137 -2.54 2.61 -19.36
N ASN A 138 -2.78 3.93 -19.40
CA ASN A 138 -1.97 4.84 -20.19
C ASN A 138 -0.56 5.07 -19.65
N THR A 139 -0.27 4.69 -18.38
CA THR A 139 1.08 4.73 -17.83
C THR A 139 1.95 3.65 -18.47
N THR A 140 3.11 4.04 -18.98
CA THR A 140 4.07 3.17 -19.69
C THR A 140 5.40 3.02 -18.95
N ASP A 141 5.72 3.97 -18.08
CA ASP A 141 7.02 4.09 -17.44
C ASP A 141 6.88 4.28 -15.93
N VAL A 142 7.82 3.70 -15.18
CA VAL A 142 7.98 3.90 -13.74
C VAL A 142 9.46 4.05 -13.41
N GLY A 143 9.76 4.93 -12.47
CA GLY A 143 11.09 5.05 -11.86
C GLY A 143 10.92 5.37 -10.38
N CYS A 144 11.65 4.65 -9.55
CA CYS A 144 11.50 4.77 -8.10
C CYS A 144 12.86 4.99 -7.43
N SER A 145 12.81 5.61 -6.27
CA SER A 145 13.97 5.69 -5.37
C SER A 145 13.55 5.45 -3.93
N ARG A 146 14.52 5.24 -3.05
CA ARG A 146 14.30 4.95 -1.63
C ARG A 146 15.32 5.65 -0.76
N LYS A 147 14.90 5.98 0.46
CA LYS A 147 15.74 6.63 1.48
C LYS A 147 15.44 6.03 2.85
N LEU A 148 16.47 5.72 3.62
CA LEU A 148 16.30 5.28 5.01
C LEU A 148 16.07 6.50 5.91
N CYS A 149 14.92 6.51 6.60
CA CYS A 149 14.43 7.61 7.43
C CYS A 149 14.49 7.27 8.93
N GLY A 150 15.61 6.78 9.40
CA GLY A 150 15.82 6.45 10.81
C GLY A 150 14.77 5.45 11.33
N ASP A 151 14.14 5.77 12.45
CA ASP A 151 13.14 4.90 13.09
C ASP A 151 11.85 4.74 12.28
N SER A 152 11.59 5.62 11.32
CA SER A 152 10.46 5.51 10.40
C SER A 152 10.67 4.46 9.31
N GLY A 153 11.90 3.96 9.15
CA GLY A 153 12.27 2.94 8.16
C GLY A 153 12.47 3.49 6.76
N TRP A 154 12.27 2.64 5.76
CA TRP A 154 12.46 3.00 4.37
C TRP A 154 11.31 3.84 3.81
N TYR A 155 11.66 4.95 3.20
CA TYR A 155 10.76 5.80 2.42
C TYR A 155 10.97 5.44 0.94
N LEU A 156 9.92 4.99 0.29
CA LEU A 156 9.86 4.68 -1.14
C LEU A 156 9.04 5.74 -1.85
N ALA A 157 9.56 6.29 -2.95
CA ALA A 157 8.84 7.15 -3.87
C ALA A 157 8.93 6.53 -5.27
N CYS A 158 7.79 6.41 -5.95
CA CYS A 158 7.68 5.94 -7.33
C CYS A 158 6.97 6.99 -8.18
N GLU A 159 7.61 7.35 -9.29
CA GLU A 159 7.11 8.27 -10.28
C GLU A 159 6.63 7.52 -11.52
N TYR A 160 5.51 7.98 -12.11
CA TYR A 160 4.84 7.31 -13.23
C TYR A 160 4.63 8.26 -14.41
N TRP A 161 4.87 7.75 -15.63
CA TRP A 161 4.65 8.52 -16.84
C TRP A 161 4.00 7.68 -17.96
N PRO A 162 3.02 8.22 -18.72
CA PRO A 162 2.21 9.38 -18.34
C PRO A 162 1.56 9.24 -16.97
N ARG A 163 1.29 10.39 -16.31
CA ARG A 163 0.66 10.37 -14.99
C ARG A 163 -0.73 9.75 -15.02
N GLY A 164 -1.07 8.96 -14.02
CA GLY A 164 -2.42 8.47 -13.81
C GLY A 164 -3.28 9.41 -12.98
N ASN A 165 -4.37 8.87 -12.48
CA ASN A 165 -5.33 9.57 -11.62
C ASN A 165 -5.87 10.87 -12.25
N VAL A 166 -6.13 10.83 -13.56
CA VAL A 166 -6.70 11.95 -14.29
C VAL A 166 -8.21 11.92 -14.15
N GLU A 167 -8.77 12.99 -13.61
CA GLU A 167 -10.21 13.12 -13.36
C GLU A 167 -11.03 12.84 -14.63
N GLY A 168 -12.09 12.04 -14.47
CA GLY A 168 -13.00 11.66 -15.56
C GLY A 168 -12.51 10.50 -16.44
N GLN A 169 -11.32 9.93 -16.20
CA GLN A 169 -10.77 8.84 -17.04
C GLN A 169 -10.74 7.47 -16.35
N TYR A 170 -11.13 7.39 -15.09
CA TYR A 170 -11.03 6.17 -14.27
C TYR A 170 -11.72 4.96 -14.89
N SER A 171 -12.90 5.15 -15.50
CA SER A 171 -13.68 4.08 -16.14
C SER A 171 -12.99 3.42 -17.32
N GLU A 172 -12.11 4.14 -18.01
CA GLU A 172 -11.37 3.67 -19.17
C GLU A 172 -10.00 3.10 -18.77
N GLU A 173 -9.39 3.71 -17.75
CA GLU A 173 -8.02 3.47 -17.35
C GLU A 173 -7.86 2.39 -16.28
N VAL A 174 -8.89 2.14 -15.45
CA VAL A 174 -8.84 1.18 -14.35
C VAL A 174 -9.85 0.05 -14.56
N SER A 175 -9.37 -1.14 -14.86
CA SER A 175 -10.22 -2.33 -15.06
C SER A 175 -10.33 -3.16 -13.78
N ALA A 176 -11.47 -3.84 -13.61
CA ALA A 176 -11.57 -4.92 -12.63
C ALA A 176 -10.63 -6.08 -12.98
N GLU A 177 -10.27 -6.89 -11.98
CA GLU A 177 -9.44 -8.07 -12.17
C GLU A 177 -10.12 -9.06 -13.14
N GLU A 178 -9.36 -9.64 -14.07
CA GLU A 178 -9.87 -10.64 -15.00
C GLU A 178 -10.44 -11.85 -14.22
N GLY A 179 -11.69 -12.19 -14.52
CA GLY A 179 -12.39 -13.30 -13.84
C GLY A 179 -13.11 -12.91 -12.54
N SER A 180 -13.01 -11.67 -12.08
CA SER A 180 -13.84 -11.16 -10.98
C SER A 180 -15.31 -11.02 -11.41
N ASP A 181 -16.26 -11.20 -10.46
CA ASP A 181 -17.70 -11.05 -10.75
C ASP A 181 -18.07 -9.64 -11.26
N ALA A 182 -17.23 -8.63 -11.02
CA ALA A 182 -17.41 -7.28 -11.54
C ALA A 182 -17.35 -7.22 -13.07
N THR A 183 -16.61 -8.12 -13.73
CA THR A 183 -16.60 -8.23 -15.20
C THR A 183 -17.84 -8.88 -15.78
N ARG A 184 -18.63 -9.58 -14.98
CA ARG A 184 -19.89 -10.24 -15.43
C ARG A 184 -21.09 -9.31 -15.49
N TYR A 185 -21.03 -8.13 -14.88
CA TYR A 185 -22.13 -7.17 -14.88
C TYR A 185 -21.93 -6.09 -15.96
N ARG A 186 -21.78 -6.52 -17.24
CA ARG A 186 -22.11 -5.66 -18.37
C ARG A 186 -23.58 -5.90 -18.69
N PRO A 187 -24.51 -4.97 -18.43
CA PRO A 187 -25.87 -5.13 -18.93
C PRO A 187 -25.78 -5.20 -20.46
N GLN A 188 -26.22 -6.33 -21.01
CA GLN A 188 -26.37 -6.48 -22.46
C GLN A 188 -27.50 -5.56 -22.97
N VAL A 189 -27.25 -4.27 -23.05
CA VAL A 189 -28.18 -3.31 -23.62
C VAL A 189 -28.35 -3.52 -25.13
N VAL A 190 -27.42 -4.25 -25.76
CA VAL A 190 -27.42 -4.47 -27.23
C VAL A 190 -28.45 -5.51 -27.69
N ALA A 191 -28.89 -6.43 -26.83
CA ALA A 191 -29.80 -7.50 -27.26
C ALA A 191 -31.28 -7.06 -27.39
N ILE A 192 -31.70 -5.97 -26.74
CA ILE A 192 -33.12 -5.55 -26.75
C ILE A 192 -33.47 -4.75 -28.02
N VAL A 193 -32.49 -4.01 -28.58
CA VAL A 193 -32.77 -3.22 -29.80
C VAL A 193 -32.91 -4.10 -31.06
N ALA A 194 -32.20 -5.22 -31.13
CA ALA A 194 -32.30 -6.14 -32.28
C ALA A 194 -33.64 -6.93 -32.31
N ALA A 195 -34.22 -7.21 -31.16
CA ALA A 195 -35.50 -7.92 -31.09
C ALA A 195 -36.73 -7.06 -31.48
N ILE A 196 -36.64 -5.75 -31.26
CA ILE A 196 -37.72 -4.81 -31.64
C ILE A 196 -37.76 -4.59 -33.15
N PHE A 197 -36.61 -4.58 -33.84
CA PHE A 197 -36.58 -4.44 -35.29
C PHE A 197 -37.06 -5.68 -36.07
N ALA A 198 -36.93 -6.89 -35.50
CA ALA A 198 -37.42 -8.13 -36.10
C ALA A 198 -38.92 -8.28 -36.05
N LEU A 199 -39.62 -7.63 -35.13
CA LEU A 199 -41.09 -7.69 -35.00
C LEU A 199 -41.82 -6.68 -35.88
N LEU A 200 -41.14 -5.65 -36.39
CA LEU A 200 -41.73 -4.64 -37.27
C LEU A 200 -41.61 -4.98 -38.76
N SER A 201 -40.90 -6.03 -39.15
CA SER A 201 -40.73 -6.49 -40.52
C SER A 201 -41.68 -7.61 -40.95
N VAL A 202 -42.68 -8.00 -40.13
CA VAL A 202 -43.62 -9.09 -40.39
C VAL A 202 -45.10 -8.57 -40.38
N LEU A 203 -45.28 -7.27 -40.36
CA LEU A 203 -46.59 -6.61 -40.63
C LEU A 203 -46.49 -5.75 -41.86
#